data_f340ec4388ba0dd06d51a4b4e71116e3
#
_entry.id   f340ec4388ba0dd06d51a4b4e71116e3
#
_cell.length_a   1.000
_cell.length_b   1.000
_cell.length_c   1.000
_cell.angle_alpha   90.00
_cell.angle_beta   90.00
_cell.angle_gamma   90.00
#
_symmetry.space_group_name_H-M   'P 1'
#
loop_
_entity.id
_entity.type
_entity.pdbx_description
1 polymer ?
#
loop_
_entity_poly.entity_id
_entity_poly.type
_entity_poly.pdbx_seq_one_letter_code
_entity_poly.pdbx_strand_id
1 'polypeptide(L)'
;DLHRVDRRQRQMCIRDRSQVDNSVGGAVKVERAMARFDFRDGSRSLPENIRPQKGNTYPVVQDIAPDGTPGAYIVNVELGKMALVNMNNSFYYLRRVSDNGLPAQASLCSPEKPWFTAVGGGETHLNGNYVVDVWATEKNQGIETTKLSEYFNYPLFQPDGSIDNTKQDQWNTHLLSTVLGGEEDTDNSWNTGNKYGDYRIWRYVTENTIPGPVDRQVNGITTGIVFKGKMVATEAAAASTDEDTRHLAEVINYTASGLMKDSYKDPIIYMFGGNLYVSWPNVRKAVKAVAYNEETKTWSRSHPLYVAVYGTGGTGEEGDASPQDESSANSKWNTWDRNDKTLEGSYLSDFRQAATDAGITIYQSSEDKDGGWGYYCYYYYWNRHNDNGVEGEMAPMEFAVVRNNVYKLAVTNISRLGHPRISDNDPDNPGPDTPDERGDIYLTVSVDVLPWVVRVNNIDF
;
A
#
# COMPACT_ATOMS: atom_id res chain seq x y z
N ASP A 1 34.23 -25.11 33.34
CA ASP A 1 34.59 -24.03 32.43
C ASP A 1 33.42 -23.12 32.03
N LEU A 2 32.20 -23.60 32.07
CA LEU A 2 30.97 -22.77 31.89
C LEU A 2 30.81 -21.72 33.00
N HIS A 3 31.20 -22.02 34.25
CA HIS A 3 31.20 -21.05 35.34
C HIS A 3 32.22 -19.89 35.18
N ARG A 4 33.24 -20.06 34.36
CA ARG A 4 34.25 -19.02 34.13
C ARG A 4 33.84 -18.00 33.08
N VAL A 5 33.01 -18.42 32.13
CA VAL A 5 32.41 -17.52 31.10
C VAL A 5 31.31 -16.67 31.73
N ASP A 6 30.50 -17.26 32.58
CA ASP A 6 29.42 -16.55 33.28
C ASP A 6 29.93 -15.47 34.25
N ARG A 7 31.06 -15.73 34.93
CA ARG A 7 31.74 -14.72 35.74
C ARG A 7 32.33 -13.56 34.92
N ARG A 8 32.84 -13.82 33.72
CA ARG A 8 33.37 -12.74 32.86
C ARG A 8 32.23 -11.89 32.26
N GLN A 9 31.12 -12.50 31.91
CA GLN A 9 29.94 -11.76 31.45
C GLN A 9 29.36 -10.93 32.59
N ARG A 10 29.28 -11.47 33.80
CA ARG A 10 28.84 -10.71 35.00
C ARG A 10 29.86 -9.59 35.34
N GLN A 11 31.15 -9.81 35.19
CA GLN A 11 32.16 -8.76 35.41
C GLN A 11 32.13 -7.66 34.33
N MET A 12 31.76 -7.97 33.08
CA MET A 12 31.58 -6.94 32.07
C MET A 12 30.34 -6.11 32.37
N CYS A 13 29.24 -6.71 32.83
CA CYS A 13 28.07 -5.96 33.30
C CYS A 13 28.31 -5.13 34.57
N ILE A 14 29.23 -5.59 35.44
CA ILE A 14 29.58 -4.91 36.71
C ILE A 14 30.60 -3.78 36.51
N ARG A 15 31.48 -3.87 35.49
CA ARG A 15 32.50 -2.81 35.23
C ARG A 15 31.87 -1.50 34.73
N ASP A 16 30.69 -1.55 34.16
CA ASP A 16 29.93 -0.38 33.75
C ASP A 16 29.05 0.22 34.84
N ARG A 17 29.05 -0.39 36.05
CA ARG A 17 28.23 0.05 37.16
C ARG A 17 28.55 1.48 37.62
N SER A 18 29.80 1.90 37.52
CA SER A 18 30.22 3.27 37.88
C SER A 18 29.72 4.33 36.87
N GLN A 19 29.48 3.94 35.63
CA GLN A 19 28.83 4.84 34.66
C GLN A 19 27.31 4.76 34.72
N VAL A 20 26.73 3.64 35.12
CA VAL A 20 25.30 3.47 35.37
C VAL A 20 24.85 4.20 36.63
N ASP A 21 25.65 4.20 37.69
CA ASP A 21 25.34 4.90 38.95
C ASP A 21 25.38 6.41 38.83
N ASN A 22 26.10 6.98 37.84
CA ASN A 22 26.17 8.41 37.56
C ASN A 22 25.14 8.93 36.59
N SER A 23 24.43 8.04 35.88
CA SER A 23 23.37 8.39 34.94
C SER A 23 22.01 7.99 35.47
N VAL A 24 21.28 8.92 36.06
CA VAL A 24 19.86 8.77 36.37
C VAL A 24 19.51 7.67 37.39
N GLY A 25 20.01 7.78 38.64
CA GLY A 25 19.44 7.04 39.77
C GLY A 25 19.51 5.52 39.73
N GLY A 26 20.61 4.94 39.18
CA GLY A 26 20.86 3.51 39.23
C GLY A 26 20.04 2.62 38.27
N ALA A 27 19.29 3.20 37.36
CA ALA A 27 18.44 2.45 36.45
C ALA A 27 19.22 1.92 35.24
N VAL A 28 19.10 0.62 34.97
CA VAL A 28 19.61 -0.01 33.74
C VAL A 28 18.62 0.25 32.61
N LYS A 29 19.06 1.01 31.61
CA LYS A 29 18.27 1.22 30.40
C LYS A 29 18.42 0.04 29.45
N VAL A 30 17.31 -0.52 29.01
CA VAL A 30 17.27 -1.62 28.04
C VAL A 30 16.50 -1.16 26.80
N GLU A 31 16.94 -1.63 25.64
CA GLU A 31 16.32 -1.38 24.37
C GLU A 31 15.78 -2.69 23.79
N ARG A 32 14.58 -2.65 23.23
CA ARG A 32 14.05 -3.79 22.50
C ARG A 32 14.69 -3.88 21.12
N ALA A 33 15.02 -5.09 20.70
CA ALA A 33 15.65 -5.32 19.40
C ALA A 33 14.69 -5.20 18.21
N MET A 34 13.38 -5.10 18.48
CA MET A 34 12.33 -5.04 17.47
C MET A 34 11.47 -3.78 17.63
N ALA A 35 10.84 -3.37 16.55
CA ALA A 35 9.73 -2.44 16.55
C ALA A 35 8.39 -3.18 16.69
N ARG A 36 7.31 -2.43 16.89
CA ARG A 36 5.95 -2.97 16.98
C ARG A 36 5.00 -2.16 16.12
N PHE A 37 4.19 -2.84 15.34
CA PHE A 37 3.09 -2.26 14.59
C PHE A 37 1.78 -2.51 15.31
N ASP A 38 1.05 -1.44 15.62
CA ASP A 38 -0.29 -1.45 16.15
C ASP A 38 -1.23 -0.88 15.09
N PHE A 39 -2.41 -1.48 14.92
CA PHE A 39 -3.39 -1.06 13.92
C PHE A 39 -4.77 -0.81 14.54
N ARG A 40 -5.52 0.15 14.00
CA ARG A 40 -6.92 0.40 14.32
C ARG A 40 -7.75 0.65 13.06
N ASP A 41 -9.06 0.50 13.19
CA ASP A 41 -10.02 0.94 12.18
C ASP A 41 -10.06 2.48 12.11
N GLY A 42 -9.50 3.04 11.03
CA GLY A 42 -9.51 4.48 10.79
C GLY A 42 -10.78 4.98 10.10
N SER A 43 -11.62 4.09 9.54
CA SER A 43 -12.88 4.48 8.88
C SER A 43 -13.85 5.16 9.85
N ARG A 44 -13.74 4.87 11.14
CA ARG A 44 -14.52 5.53 12.20
C ARG A 44 -14.24 7.02 12.34
N SER A 45 -13.11 7.49 11.80
CA SER A 45 -12.75 8.91 11.80
C SER A 45 -13.37 9.70 10.64
N LEU A 46 -13.99 9.01 9.68
CA LEU A 46 -14.70 9.66 8.56
C LEU A 46 -15.88 10.49 9.06
N PRO A 47 -16.23 11.59 8.38
CA PRO A 47 -17.43 12.37 8.67
C PRO A 47 -18.70 11.50 8.63
N GLU A 48 -19.62 11.72 9.56
CA GLU A 48 -20.82 10.88 9.73
C GLU A 48 -21.68 10.77 8.46
N ASN A 49 -21.76 11.85 7.68
CA ASN A 49 -22.57 11.92 6.47
C ASN A 49 -22.03 11.05 5.30
N ILE A 50 -20.77 10.62 5.35
CA ILE A 50 -20.16 9.78 4.31
C ILE A 50 -19.66 8.45 4.86
N ARG A 51 -19.68 8.26 6.17
CA ARG A 51 -19.15 7.07 6.84
C ARG A 51 -20.01 5.85 6.59
N PRO A 52 -19.49 4.78 5.98
CA PRO A 52 -20.19 3.51 5.89
C PRO A 52 -20.45 2.90 7.28
N GLN A 53 -21.53 2.14 7.42
CA GLN A 53 -21.85 1.47 8.69
C GLN A 53 -20.85 0.38 9.04
N LYS A 54 -20.34 -0.33 8.04
CA LYS A 54 -19.35 -1.38 8.20
C LYS A 54 -17.96 -0.76 8.42
N GLY A 55 -17.25 -1.24 9.44
CA GLY A 55 -15.87 -0.83 9.72
C GLY A 55 -14.91 -1.18 8.59
N ASN A 56 -13.77 -0.50 8.54
CA ASN A 56 -12.74 -0.62 7.49
C ASN A 56 -13.28 -0.45 6.07
N THR A 57 -14.37 0.33 5.91
CA THR A 57 -15.00 0.62 4.63
C THR A 57 -14.92 2.11 4.35
N TYR A 58 -14.50 2.45 3.13
CA TYR A 58 -14.19 3.80 2.73
C TYR A 58 -14.97 4.16 1.45
N PRO A 59 -15.63 5.32 1.40
CA PRO A 59 -16.25 5.83 0.17
C PRO A 59 -15.13 6.29 -0.78
N VAL A 60 -15.16 5.81 -2.04
CA VAL A 60 -14.05 6.04 -2.97
C VAL A 60 -14.50 6.66 -4.28
N VAL A 61 -15.50 6.07 -4.95
CA VAL A 61 -15.97 6.59 -6.23
C VAL A 61 -17.29 7.33 -6.03
N GLN A 62 -17.28 8.57 -6.49
CA GLN A 62 -18.44 9.46 -6.39
C GLN A 62 -19.07 9.64 -7.78
N ASP A 63 -20.38 9.66 -7.81
CA ASP A 63 -21.11 10.08 -9.01
C ASP A 63 -20.85 11.57 -9.26
N ILE A 64 -20.56 11.92 -10.50
CA ILE A 64 -20.29 13.30 -10.87
C ILE A 64 -21.33 13.71 -11.94
N ALA A 65 -22.15 14.69 -11.61
CA ALA A 65 -23.12 15.23 -12.54
C ALA A 65 -22.42 15.85 -13.78
N PRO A 66 -23.12 15.97 -14.92
CA PRO A 66 -22.54 16.55 -16.14
C PRO A 66 -21.98 17.97 -15.99
N ASP A 67 -22.44 18.72 -14.98
CA ASP A 67 -21.94 20.05 -14.63
C ASP A 67 -20.71 20.03 -13.70
N GLY A 68 -20.20 18.85 -13.38
CA GLY A 68 -19.07 18.65 -12.48
C GLY A 68 -19.43 18.64 -10.99
N THR A 69 -20.71 18.73 -10.65
CA THR A 69 -21.14 18.70 -9.24
C THR A 69 -21.01 17.29 -8.66
N PRO A 70 -20.30 17.13 -7.53
CA PRO A 70 -20.20 15.83 -6.86
C PRO A 70 -21.56 15.36 -6.33
N GLY A 71 -21.97 14.15 -6.72
CA GLY A 71 -23.16 13.48 -6.24
C GLY A 71 -22.89 12.55 -5.05
N ALA A 72 -23.69 11.48 -4.93
CA ALA A 72 -23.48 10.47 -3.91
C ALA A 72 -22.28 9.57 -4.24
N TYR A 73 -21.66 8.99 -3.21
CA TYR A 73 -20.71 7.90 -3.42
C TYR A 73 -21.43 6.66 -3.95
N ILE A 74 -20.90 6.10 -5.03
CA ILE A 74 -21.46 4.92 -5.72
C ILE A 74 -20.68 3.64 -5.45
N VAL A 75 -19.38 3.75 -5.14
CA VAL A 75 -18.52 2.61 -4.78
C VAL A 75 -17.74 2.91 -3.53
N ASN A 76 -17.77 1.97 -2.60
CA ASN A 76 -16.92 1.90 -1.44
C ASN A 76 -15.83 0.85 -1.64
N VAL A 77 -14.74 0.96 -0.90
CA VAL A 77 -13.74 -0.10 -0.75
C VAL A 77 -13.76 -0.61 0.69
N GLU A 78 -13.98 -1.89 0.83
CA GLU A 78 -13.88 -2.61 2.10
C GLU A 78 -12.50 -3.26 2.22
N LEU A 79 -11.68 -2.78 3.16
CA LEU A 79 -10.39 -3.39 3.45
C LEU A 79 -10.61 -4.69 4.24
N GLY A 80 -10.20 -5.82 3.67
CA GLY A 80 -10.38 -7.13 4.28
C GLY A 80 -9.10 -7.76 4.80
N LYS A 81 -7.96 -7.47 4.16
CA LYS A 81 -6.67 -8.07 4.48
C LYS A 81 -5.56 -7.02 4.51
N MET A 82 -4.54 -7.30 5.30
CA MET A 82 -3.29 -6.56 5.32
C MET A 82 -2.12 -7.53 5.36
N ALA A 83 -1.02 -7.18 4.71
CA ALA A 83 0.18 -8.00 4.64
C ALA A 83 1.42 -7.16 4.93
N LEU A 84 2.37 -7.72 5.68
CA LEU A 84 3.69 -7.15 5.84
C LEU A 84 4.60 -7.62 4.72
N VAL A 85 5.34 -6.70 4.11
CA VAL A 85 6.32 -6.98 3.06
C VAL A 85 7.67 -6.34 3.38
N ASN A 86 8.73 -6.87 2.79
CA ASN A 86 10.11 -6.37 2.89
C ASN A 86 10.59 -6.21 4.35
N MET A 87 10.28 -7.17 5.21
CA MET A 87 10.82 -7.18 6.57
C MET A 87 12.25 -7.73 6.55
N ASN A 88 13.23 -7.01 7.10
CA ASN A 88 14.59 -7.52 7.24
C ASN A 88 14.58 -8.89 7.93
N ASN A 89 15.33 -9.84 7.39
CA ASN A 89 15.44 -11.19 7.95
C ASN A 89 16.49 -11.29 9.07
N SER A 90 17.28 -10.25 9.27
CA SER A 90 18.37 -10.20 10.24
C SER A 90 18.47 -8.83 10.91
N PHE A 91 19.05 -8.78 12.08
CA PHE A 91 19.29 -7.53 12.82
C PHE A 91 20.55 -7.64 13.68
N TYR A 92 21.18 -6.51 13.98
CA TYR A 92 22.28 -6.49 14.93
C TYR A 92 21.77 -6.70 16.36
N TYR A 93 22.49 -7.46 17.16
CA TYR A 93 22.15 -7.63 18.58
C TYR A 93 22.20 -6.29 19.33
N LEU A 94 23.25 -5.51 19.12
CA LEU A 94 23.37 -4.14 19.62
C LEU A 94 23.13 -3.14 18.49
N ARG A 95 22.38 -2.07 18.78
CA ARG A 95 22.15 -1.00 17.83
C ARG A 95 23.46 -0.39 17.34
N ARG A 96 23.57 -0.18 16.04
CA ARG A 96 24.66 0.57 15.40
C ARG A 96 24.15 1.91 14.93
N VAL A 97 24.96 2.94 15.12
CA VAL A 97 24.65 4.31 14.68
C VAL A 97 25.81 4.86 13.88
N SER A 98 25.53 5.77 12.98
CA SER A 98 26.50 6.44 12.12
C SER A 98 26.21 7.94 12.05
N ASP A 99 27.26 8.74 11.92
CA ASP A 99 27.17 10.21 11.86
C ASP A 99 26.63 10.69 10.51
N ASN A 100 26.87 9.96 9.45
CA ASN A 100 26.54 10.34 8.08
C ASN A 100 25.62 9.34 7.39
N GLY A 101 25.09 8.38 8.13
CA GLY A 101 24.23 7.34 7.59
C GLY A 101 24.94 6.23 6.81
N LEU A 102 26.28 6.28 6.68
CA LEU A 102 27.02 5.25 5.95
C LEU A 102 27.49 4.12 6.87
N PRO A 103 27.37 2.85 6.45
CA PRO A 103 27.73 1.69 7.25
C PRO A 103 29.20 1.64 7.65
N ALA A 104 30.10 2.13 6.80
CA ALA A 104 31.54 2.13 7.03
C ALA A 104 31.95 2.94 8.27
N GLN A 105 31.13 3.89 8.70
CA GLN A 105 31.37 4.73 9.88
C GLN A 105 30.49 4.32 11.07
N ALA A 106 29.71 3.24 10.94
CA ALA A 106 28.84 2.79 12.02
C ALA A 106 29.66 2.28 13.21
N SER A 107 29.31 2.76 14.39
CA SER A 107 29.89 2.33 15.67
C SER A 107 28.81 1.74 16.57
N LEU A 108 29.23 0.88 17.50
CA LEU A 108 28.41 0.53 18.65
C LEU A 108 28.38 1.78 19.53
N CYS A 109 27.26 2.41 19.68
CA CYS A 109 27.01 3.63 20.46
C CYS A 109 28.27 4.38 20.99
N SER A 110 28.49 5.57 20.54
CA SER A 110 29.50 6.45 21.09
C SER A 110 29.09 6.92 22.48
N PRO A 111 30.03 7.14 23.43
CA PRO A 111 29.74 7.79 24.71
C PRO A 111 29.10 9.17 24.53
N GLU A 112 29.36 9.82 23.41
CA GLU A 112 28.81 11.14 23.04
C GLU A 112 27.42 11.03 22.44
N LYS A 113 26.98 9.84 22.04
CA LYS A 113 25.67 9.55 21.43
C LYS A 113 24.91 8.53 22.27
N PRO A 114 24.04 8.97 23.17
CA PRO A 114 23.31 8.05 24.05
C PRO A 114 22.50 7.04 23.24
N TRP A 115 22.47 5.79 23.66
CA TRP A 115 21.73 4.68 23.08
C TRP A 115 20.24 4.98 22.82
N PHE A 116 19.69 5.89 23.59
CA PHE A 116 18.26 6.20 23.60
C PHE A 116 17.95 7.56 22.99
N THR A 117 18.90 8.15 22.28
CA THR A 117 18.63 9.38 21.54
C THR A 117 17.63 9.06 20.44
N ALA A 118 16.63 9.89 20.27
CA ALA A 118 15.70 9.76 19.15
C ALA A 118 16.49 9.82 17.84
N VAL A 119 16.19 8.88 16.94
CA VAL A 119 16.85 8.79 15.64
C VAL A 119 15.83 9.16 14.58
N GLY A 120 16.22 10.02 13.64
CA GLY A 120 15.38 10.44 12.56
C GLY A 120 14.28 11.45 12.96
N GLY A 121 14.36 12.07 14.11
CA GLY A 121 13.39 13.04 14.60
C GLY A 121 13.97 14.44 14.81
N GLY A 122 13.46 15.45 14.14
CA GLY A 122 13.84 16.86 14.34
C GLY A 122 15.33 17.14 14.14
N GLU A 123 15.89 18.08 14.86
CA GLU A 123 17.30 18.47 14.75
C GLU A 123 18.29 17.38 15.19
N THR A 124 17.82 16.33 15.88
CA THR A 124 18.70 15.27 16.40
C THR A 124 19.30 14.39 15.32
N HIS A 125 18.65 14.21 14.17
CA HIS A 125 19.21 13.44 13.06
C HIS A 125 20.36 14.19 12.38
N LEU A 126 20.32 15.52 12.35
CA LEU A 126 21.40 16.35 11.81
C LEU A 126 22.70 16.20 12.62
N ASN A 127 22.61 15.70 13.83
CA ASN A 127 23.74 15.46 14.71
C ASN A 127 24.35 14.07 14.59
N GLY A 128 24.09 13.35 13.46
CA GLY A 128 24.72 12.09 13.18
C GLY A 128 24.31 10.95 14.12
N ASN A 129 23.04 10.64 14.15
CA ASN A 129 22.50 9.57 14.98
C ASN A 129 21.63 8.60 14.17
N TYR A 130 22.09 8.31 12.96
CA TYR A 130 21.40 7.40 12.04
C TYR A 130 21.59 5.95 12.47
N VAL A 131 20.51 5.20 12.60
CA VAL A 131 20.57 3.77 12.84
C VAL A 131 20.92 3.03 11.55
N VAL A 132 21.89 2.15 11.63
CA VAL A 132 22.40 1.36 10.51
C VAL A 132 22.06 -0.10 10.72
N ASP A 133 21.32 -0.69 9.81
CA ASP A 133 20.97 -2.11 9.86
C ASP A 133 22.03 -3.02 9.20
N VAL A 134 21.77 -4.32 9.24
CA VAL A 134 22.73 -5.34 8.75
C VAL A 134 22.97 -5.29 7.24
N TRP A 135 22.02 -4.76 6.47
CA TRP A 135 22.05 -4.71 5.01
C TRP A 135 22.27 -3.31 4.45
N ALA A 136 22.69 -2.37 5.31
CA ALA A 136 22.83 -0.97 4.92
C ALA A 136 23.87 -0.76 3.80
N THR A 137 24.93 -1.58 3.73
CA THR A 137 25.92 -1.51 2.65
C THR A 137 25.30 -1.84 1.31
N GLU A 138 24.59 -2.96 1.26
CA GLU A 138 23.91 -3.47 0.06
C GLU A 138 22.84 -2.49 -0.41
N LYS A 139 22.02 -1.98 0.52
CA LYS A 139 21.00 -0.99 0.23
C LYS A 139 21.57 0.31 -0.35
N ASN A 140 22.67 0.79 0.18
CA ASN A 140 23.35 1.99 -0.34
C ASN A 140 23.93 1.79 -1.75
N GLN A 141 24.26 0.55 -2.12
CA GLN A 141 24.75 0.19 -3.47
C GLN A 141 23.61 -0.07 -4.45
N GLY A 142 22.39 -0.30 -3.96
CA GLY A 142 21.24 -0.79 -4.71
C GLY A 142 21.15 -2.30 -4.70
N ILE A 143 20.00 -2.82 -4.28
CA ILE A 143 19.73 -4.27 -4.23
C ILE A 143 19.09 -4.70 -5.56
N GLU A 144 19.64 -5.77 -6.15
CA GLU A 144 19.05 -6.42 -7.31
C GLU A 144 17.78 -7.20 -6.91
N THR A 145 16.73 -7.16 -7.73
CA THR A 145 15.46 -7.85 -7.45
C THR A 145 15.61 -9.36 -7.25
N THR A 146 16.58 -9.97 -7.93
CA THR A 146 16.94 -11.39 -7.79
C THR A 146 17.44 -11.76 -6.40
N LYS A 147 17.87 -10.78 -5.61
CA LYS A 147 18.46 -10.97 -4.28
C LYS A 147 17.55 -10.55 -3.12
N LEU A 148 16.36 -10.03 -3.40
CA LEU A 148 15.45 -9.54 -2.35
C LEU A 148 15.13 -10.60 -1.29
N SER A 149 14.99 -11.86 -1.68
CA SER A 149 14.75 -12.97 -0.76
C SER A 149 15.96 -13.35 0.11
N GLU A 150 17.16 -12.87 -0.21
CA GLU A 150 18.36 -13.07 0.62
C GLU A 150 18.35 -12.12 1.82
N TYR A 151 17.73 -10.94 1.68
CA TYR A 151 17.76 -9.86 2.66
C TYR A 151 16.46 -9.71 3.42
N PHE A 152 15.32 -10.02 2.76
CA PHE A 152 14.00 -9.78 3.32
C PHE A 152 13.17 -11.04 3.49
N ASN A 153 12.46 -11.12 4.59
CA ASN A 153 11.28 -11.95 4.69
C ASN A 153 10.13 -11.26 3.96
N TYR A 154 9.35 -12.03 3.20
CA TYR A 154 8.17 -11.54 2.48
C TYR A 154 8.48 -10.43 1.47
N PRO A 155 9.42 -10.62 0.54
CA PRO A 155 9.70 -9.61 -0.48
C PRO A 155 8.44 -9.32 -1.29
N LEU A 156 8.21 -8.03 -1.58
CA LEU A 156 7.05 -7.60 -2.37
C LEU A 156 7.23 -8.00 -3.84
N PHE A 157 8.43 -7.76 -4.37
CA PHE A 157 8.73 -7.98 -5.78
C PHE A 157 9.29 -9.38 -6.05
N GLN A 158 8.92 -9.92 -7.19
CA GLN A 158 9.51 -11.13 -7.74
C GLN A 158 10.91 -10.84 -8.33
N PRO A 159 11.73 -11.87 -8.63
CA PRO A 159 13.03 -11.69 -9.25
C PRO A 159 13.04 -10.92 -10.58
N ASP A 160 11.93 -10.94 -11.31
CA ASP A 160 11.74 -10.19 -12.56
C ASP A 160 11.29 -8.74 -12.36
N GLY A 161 11.13 -8.31 -11.11
CA GLY A 161 10.69 -6.97 -10.74
C GLY A 161 9.17 -6.78 -10.74
N SER A 162 8.40 -7.82 -11.04
CA SER A 162 6.93 -7.75 -10.99
C SER A 162 6.37 -7.96 -9.58
N ILE A 163 5.12 -7.52 -9.38
CA ILE A 163 4.32 -7.85 -8.19
C ILE A 163 3.33 -8.94 -8.57
N ASP A 164 3.43 -10.11 -7.95
CA ASP A 164 2.46 -11.18 -8.13
C ASP A 164 1.43 -11.22 -7.00
N ASN A 165 0.38 -10.42 -7.16
CA ASN A 165 -0.73 -10.37 -6.21
C ASN A 165 -1.54 -11.68 -6.11
N THR A 166 -1.29 -12.65 -6.99
CA THR A 166 -1.93 -13.97 -6.92
C THR A 166 -1.27 -14.87 -5.88
N LYS A 167 -0.01 -14.58 -5.55
CA LYS A 167 0.81 -15.34 -4.60
C LYS A 167 0.85 -14.69 -3.21
N GLN A 168 -0.28 -14.17 -2.73
CA GLN A 168 -0.39 -13.52 -1.41
C GLN A 168 0.08 -14.40 -0.25
N ASP A 169 0.07 -15.73 -0.42
CA ASP A 169 0.57 -16.67 0.58
C ASP A 169 2.08 -16.52 0.84
N GLN A 170 2.82 -15.89 -0.08
CA GLN A 170 4.23 -15.55 0.11
C GLN A 170 4.45 -14.32 0.99
N TRP A 171 3.43 -13.48 1.15
CA TRP A 171 3.44 -12.35 2.06
C TRP A 171 2.89 -12.76 3.42
N ASN A 172 3.29 -12.03 4.45
CA ASN A 172 2.71 -12.25 5.77
C ASN A 172 1.33 -11.60 5.87
N THR A 173 0.32 -12.28 5.35
CA THR A 173 -1.05 -11.78 5.20
C THR A 173 -1.92 -12.15 6.39
N HIS A 174 -2.68 -11.17 6.88
CA HIS A 174 -3.64 -11.32 7.97
C HIS A 174 -5.00 -10.72 7.59
N LEU A 175 -6.07 -11.34 8.08
CA LEU A 175 -7.41 -10.73 8.03
C LEU A 175 -7.47 -9.54 8.98
N LEU A 176 -8.01 -8.41 8.52
CA LEU A 176 -8.22 -7.25 9.38
C LEU A 176 -9.13 -7.58 10.58
N SER A 177 -10.16 -8.38 10.38
CA SER A 177 -11.04 -8.85 11.45
C SER A 177 -10.28 -9.60 12.55
N THR A 178 -9.28 -10.41 12.18
CA THR A 178 -8.42 -11.11 13.16
C THR A 178 -7.48 -10.13 13.87
N VAL A 179 -6.90 -9.17 13.13
CA VAL A 179 -5.98 -8.16 13.72
C VAL A 179 -6.69 -7.26 14.71
N LEU A 180 -7.92 -6.85 14.39
CA LEU A 180 -8.70 -5.95 15.24
C LEU A 180 -9.39 -6.67 16.42
N GLY A 181 -9.34 -8.00 16.45
CA GLY A 181 -10.16 -8.83 17.33
C GLY A 181 -11.60 -8.85 16.80
N GLY A 182 -12.22 -10.03 16.75
CA GLY A 182 -13.67 -10.12 16.52
C GLY A 182 -14.43 -9.36 17.61
N GLU A 183 -15.73 -9.18 17.45
CA GLU A 183 -16.59 -8.52 18.46
C GLU A 183 -16.48 -9.12 19.87
N GLU A 184 -15.92 -10.33 19.99
CA GLU A 184 -15.78 -11.07 21.25
C GLU A 184 -14.36 -11.02 21.86
N ASP A 185 -13.34 -10.45 21.21
CA ASP A 185 -11.98 -10.41 21.76
C ASP A 185 -11.80 -9.26 22.74
N THR A 186 -12.30 -9.47 23.95
CA THR A 186 -12.15 -8.56 25.10
C THR A 186 -10.78 -8.68 25.78
N ASP A 187 -9.95 -9.65 25.43
CA ASP A 187 -8.75 -10.02 26.20
C ASP A 187 -7.43 -9.42 25.68
N ASN A 188 -7.48 -8.54 24.68
CA ASN A 188 -6.29 -7.81 24.29
C ASN A 188 -6.05 -6.62 25.22
N SER A 189 -5.80 -6.93 26.49
CA SER A 189 -5.71 -5.98 27.62
C SER A 189 -4.65 -4.88 27.46
N TRP A 190 -3.70 -5.04 26.53
CA TRP A 190 -2.69 -4.04 26.22
C TRP A 190 -3.24 -2.80 25.52
N ASN A 191 -4.37 -2.92 24.85
CA ASN A 191 -4.99 -1.85 24.08
C ASN A 191 -6.28 -1.30 24.71
N THR A 192 -6.79 -1.90 25.77
CA THR A 192 -8.02 -1.47 26.45
C THR A 192 -7.81 -0.28 27.39
N GLY A 193 -6.55 0.11 27.65
CA GLY A 193 -6.28 1.29 28.45
C GLY A 193 -6.52 2.59 27.63
N ASN A 194 -7.23 3.53 28.20
CA ASN A 194 -7.58 4.85 27.62
C ASN A 194 -6.38 5.67 27.07
N LYS A 195 -5.16 5.24 27.33
CA LYS A 195 -3.94 5.93 26.90
C LYS A 195 -3.60 5.71 25.43
N TYR A 196 -4.01 4.57 24.83
CA TYR A 196 -3.60 4.18 23.48
C TYR A 196 -4.77 4.02 22.50
N GLY A 197 -6.00 4.27 22.94
CA GLY A 197 -7.22 4.14 22.13
C GLY A 197 -7.51 2.71 21.72
N ASP A 198 -8.21 2.54 20.58
CA ASP A 198 -8.66 1.25 20.05
C ASP A 198 -7.60 0.51 19.22
N TYR A 199 -6.31 0.86 19.37
CA TYR A 199 -5.23 0.19 18.65
C TYR A 199 -5.00 -1.22 19.17
N ARG A 200 -4.85 -2.16 18.23
CA ARG A 200 -4.50 -3.55 18.49
C ARG A 200 -3.09 -3.84 18.02
N ILE A 201 -2.36 -4.66 18.79
CA ILE A 201 -1.03 -5.11 18.37
C ILE A 201 -1.20 -6.02 17.17
N TRP A 202 -0.64 -5.60 16.04
CA TRP A 202 -0.62 -6.45 14.86
C TRP A 202 0.59 -7.38 14.89
N ARG A 203 1.81 -6.81 14.95
CA ARG A 203 3.01 -7.64 15.04
C ARG A 203 4.27 -6.89 15.44
N TYR A 204 5.30 -7.68 15.74
CA TYR A 204 6.66 -7.20 15.94
C TYR A 204 7.43 -7.29 14.63
N VAL A 205 8.26 -6.29 14.35
CA VAL A 205 8.96 -6.10 13.06
C VAL A 205 10.43 -5.83 13.33
N THR A 206 11.30 -6.47 12.55
CA THR A 206 12.74 -6.21 12.58
C THR A 206 13.05 -4.83 12.05
N GLU A 207 14.15 -4.26 12.54
CA GLU A 207 14.68 -2.99 12.07
C GLU A 207 15.00 -3.07 10.57
N ASN A 208 14.53 -2.08 9.83
CA ASN A 208 14.86 -1.88 8.42
C ASN A 208 15.10 -0.40 8.20
N THR A 209 16.35 -0.01 8.00
CA THR A 209 16.74 1.38 7.83
C THR A 209 17.48 1.58 6.53
N ILE A 210 17.31 2.77 5.95
CA ILE A 210 18.02 3.18 4.74
C ILE A 210 18.66 4.53 5.06
N PRO A 211 19.78 4.53 5.82
CA PRO A 211 20.35 5.74 6.35
C PRO A 211 21.27 6.49 5.39
N GLY A 212 21.55 5.90 4.24
CA GLY A 212 22.41 6.48 3.19
C GLY A 212 21.72 7.56 2.35
N PRO A 213 22.04 7.67 1.07
CA PRO A 213 21.42 8.65 0.18
C PRO A 213 19.88 8.49 0.16
N VAL A 214 19.19 9.62 0.20
CA VAL A 214 17.70 9.63 0.30
C VAL A 214 17.01 8.98 -0.91
N ASP A 215 17.62 9.07 -2.08
CA ASP A 215 17.14 8.46 -3.32
C ASP A 215 17.19 6.92 -3.30
N ARG A 216 17.78 6.33 -2.26
CA ARG A 216 17.78 4.88 -2.05
C ARG A 216 16.55 4.37 -1.28
N GLN A 217 15.70 5.25 -0.81
CA GLN A 217 14.41 4.88 -0.20
C GLN A 217 13.41 4.56 -1.32
N VAL A 218 13.35 3.28 -1.69
CA VAL A 218 12.56 2.78 -2.82
C VAL A 218 11.73 1.56 -2.43
N ASN A 219 10.63 1.36 -3.15
CA ASN A 219 9.61 0.34 -2.88
C ASN A 219 10.19 -1.09 -2.75
N GLY A 220 11.30 -1.38 -3.44
CA GLY A 220 11.91 -2.70 -3.44
C GLY A 220 12.54 -3.10 -2.11
N ILE A 221 12.94 -2.14 -1.28
CA ILE A 221 13.72 -2.41 -0.06
C ILE A 221 13.12 -1.84 1.22
N THR A 222 12.13 -0.98 1.11
CA THR A 222 11.45 -0.40 2.27
C THR A 222 10.41 -1.35 2.83
N THR A 223 10.34 -1.46 4.16
CA THR A 223 9.29 -2.22 4.82
C THR A 223 7.94 -1.55 4.61
N GLY A 224 7.00 -2.30 4.07
CA GLY A 224 5.67 -1.80 3.73
C GLY A 224 4.54 -2.68 4.21
N ILE A 225 3.35 -2.16 4.03
CA ILE A 225 2.09 -2.84 4.30
C ILE A 225 1.26 -2.81 3.02
N VAL A 226 0.82 -3.98 2.59
CA VAL A 226 -0.11 -4.12 1.47
C VAL A 226 -1.51 -4.35 2.02
N PHE A 227 -2.43 -3.46 1.70
CA PHE A 227 -3.85 -3.66 2.01
C PHE A 227 -4.57 -4.22 0.79
N LYS A 228 -5.44 -5.20 1.03
CA LYS A 228 -6.36 -5.72 0.02
C LYS A 228 -7.76 -5.26 0.32
N GLY A 229 -8.35 -4.55 -0.63
CA GLY A 229 -9.71 -4.07 -0.58
C GLY A 229 -10.62 -4.79 -1.57
N LYS A 230 -11.90 -4.89 -1.23
CA LYS A 230 -12.98 -5.35 -2.10
C LYS A 230 -13.87 -4.17 -2.44
N MET A 231 -14.17 -3.99 -3.72
CA MET A 231 -15.18 -3.02 -4.15
C MET A 231 -16.57 -3.46 -3.70
N VAL A 232 -17.34 -2.53 -3.19
CA VAL A 232 -18.72 -2.71 -2.77
C VAL A 232 -19.54 -1.52 -3.27
N ALA A 233 -20.55 -1.75 -4.08
CA ALA A 233 -21.44 -0.70 -4.51
C ALA A 233 -22.37 -0.28 -3.38
N THR A 234 -22.66 1.02 -3.31
CA THR A 234 -23.51 1.60 -2.28
C THR A 234 -24.99 1.35 -2.56
N GLU A 235 -25.84 1.53 -1.56
CA GLU A 235 -27.28 1.52 -1.73
C GLU A 235 -27.74 2.64 -2.68
N ALA A 236 -27.07 3.80 -2.65
CA ALA A 236 -27.35 4.90 -3.57
C ALA A 236 -27.12 4.51 -5.03
N ALA A 237 -26.04 3.79 -5.31
CA ALA A 237 -25.77 3.27 -6.66
C ALA A 237 -26.81 2.23 -7.10
N ALA A 238 -27.20 1.32 -6.21
CA ALA A 238 -28.20 0.29 -6.51
C ALA A 238 -29.62 0.89 -6.74
N ALA A 239 -29.90 2.03 -6.11
CA ALA A 239 -31.18 2.76 -6.26
C ALA A 239 -31.12 3.87 -7.32
N SER A 240 -30.02 4.00 -8.06
CA SER A 240 -29.86 5.05 -9.07
C SER A 240 -30.91 4.98 -10.17
N THR A 241 -31.34 6.13 -10.63
CA THR A 241 -32.18 6.25 -11.83
C THR A 241 -31.41 6.09 -13.13
N ASP A 242 -30.08 6.31 -13.07
CA ASP A 242 -29.19 6.02 -14.18
C ASP A 242 -28.98 4.51 -14.31
N GLU A 243 -29.26 3.99 -15.50
CA GLU A 243 -29.20 2.55 -15.78
C GLU A 243 -27.77 2.01 -15.73
N ASP A 244 -26.80 2.80 -16.19
CA ASP A 244 -25.38 2.40 -16.22
C ASP A 244 -24.84 2.30 -14.79
N THR A 245 -25.17 3.25 -13.91
CA THR A 245 -24.78 3.24 -12.49
C THR A 245 -25.43 2.07 -11.75
N ARG A 246 -26.71 1.80 -11.99
CA ARG A 246 -27.41 0.65 -11.39
C ARG A 246 -26.80 -0.67 -11.85
N HIS A 247 -26.51 -0.81 -13.14
CA HIS A 247 -25.85 -2.00 -13.70
C HIS A 247 -24.44 -2.19 -13.12
N LEU A 248 -23.67 -1.11 -12.96
CA LEU A 248 -22.36 -1.16 -12.28
C LEU A 248 -22.51 -1.69 -10.84
N ALA A 249 -23.53 -1.23 -10.10
CA ALA A 249 -23.79 -1.70 -8.76
C ALA A 249 -24.16 -3.19 -8.71
N GLU A 250 -24.98 -3.67 -9.65
CA GLU A 250 -25.33 -5.07 -9.79
C GLU A 250 -24.09 -5.94 -10.03
N VAL A 251 -23.22 -5.52 -10.94
CA VAL A 251 -21.98 -6.25 -11.28
C VAL A 251 -21.01 -6.28 -10.11
N ILE A 252 -20.78 -5.15 -9.44
CA ILE A 252 -19.84 -5.07 -8.29
C ILE A 252 -20.32 -5.94 -7.13
N ASN A 253 -21.62 -5.89 -6.79
CA ASN A 253 -22.16 -6.60 -5.63
C ASN A 253 -22.49 -8.07 -5.92
N TYR A 254 -22.28 -8.51 -7.16
CA TYR A 254 -22.57 -9.88 -7.53
C TYR A 254 -21.53 -10.84 -6.92
N THR A 255 -21.97 -11.74 -6.05
CA THR A 255 -21.11 -12.60 -5.24
C THR A 255 -21.11 -14.07 -5.67
N ALA A 256 -21.98 -14.46 -6.63
CA ALA A 256 -22.10 -15.85 -7.04
C ALA A 256 -21.35 -16.11 -8.36
N SER A 257 -20.54 -17.16 -8.39
CA SER A 257 -19.69 -17.55 -9.53
C SER A 257 -20.47 -17.88 -10.82
N GLY A 258 -21.75 -18.23 -10.73
CA GLY A 258 -22.53 -18.75 -11.84
C GLY A 258 -22.89 -17.71 -12.91
N LEU A 259 -23.38 -16.55 -12.53
CA LEU A 259 -23.82 -15.50 -13.47
C LEU A 259 -22.69 -14.85 -14.24
N MET A 260 -21.51 -14.75 -13.64
CA MET A 260 -20.34 -14.17 -14.29
C MET A 260 -19.83 -15.04 -15.45
N LYS A 261 -20.04 -16.36 -15.38
CA LYS A 261 -19.66 -17.28 -16.48
C LYS A 261 -20.64 -17.25 -17.66
N ASP A 262 -21.94 -17.07 -17.40
CA ASP A 262 -22.97 -17.26 -18.41
C ASP A 262 -23.43 -15.93 -19.06
N SER A 263 -23.44 -14.82 -18.29
CA SER A 263 -23.89 -13.51 -18.79
C SER A 263 -22.76 -12.59 -19.20
N TYR A 264 -21.58 -12.73 -18.60
CA TYR A 264 -20.40 -11.93 -18.87
C TYR A 264 -19.23 -12.87 -19.15
N LYS A 265 -18.90 -13.08 -20.42
CA LYS A 265 -17.71 -13.83 -20.82
C LYS A 265 -16.42 -13.19 -20.31
N ASP A 266 -16.47 -11.89 -20.01
CA ASP A 266 -15.36 -11.15 -19.40
C ASP A 266 -15.88 -10.13 -18.38
N PRO A 267 -15.86 -10.49 -17.07
CA PRO A 267 -16.31 -9.60 -15.99
C PRO A 267 -15.24 -8.52 -15.71
N ILE A 268 -15.09 -7.59 -16.63
CA ILE A 268 -14.14 -6.48 -16.55
C ILE A 268 -14.89 -5.18 -16.21
N ILE A 269 -14.33 -4.44 -15.24
CA ILE A 269 -14.66 -3.04 -14.99
C ILE A 269 -13.47 -2.20 -15.44
N TYR A 270 -13.76 -1.14 -16.19
CA TYR A 270 -12.75 -0.22 -16.71
C TYR A 270 -12.74 1.07 -15.89
N MET A 271 -11.55 1.61 -15.63
CA MET A 271 -11.41 2.90 -14.96
C MET A 271 -10.54 3.84 -15.80
N PHE A 272 -11.02 5.06 -15.98
CA PHE A 272 -10.25 6.15 -16.59
C PHE A 272 -10.61 7.47 -15.92
N GLY A 273 -9.59 8.23 -15.50
CA GLY A 273 -9.78 9.55 -14.87
C GLY A 273 -10.69 9.53 -13.63
N GLY A 274 -10.68 8.42 -12.87
CA GLY A 274 -11.52 8.24 -11.67
C GLY A 274 -12.95 7.76 -11.94
N ASN A 275 -13.37 7.66 -13.20
CA ASN A 275 -14.69 7.15 -13.59
C ASN A 275 -14.63 5.65 -13.87
N LEU A 276 -15.69 4.93 -13.45
CA LEU A 276 -15.86 3.50 -13.68
C LEU A 276 -16.87 3.22 -14.79
N TYR A 277 -16.54 2.22 -15.59
CA TYR A 277 -17.38 1.76 -16.70
C TYR A 277 -17.56 0.25 -16.63
N VAL A 278 -18.81 -0.21 -16.65
CA VAL A 278 -19.17 -1.63 -16.51
C VAL A 278 -18.94 -2.43 -17.79
N SER A 279 -18.75 -1.78 -18.93
CA SER A 279 -18.50 -2.43 -20.22
C SER A 279 -17.77 -1.50 -21.17
N TRP A 280 -17.14 -2.07 -22.21
CA TRP A 280 -16.51 -1.26 -23.26
C TRP A 280 -17.49 -0.38 -24.05
N PRO A 281 -18.71 -0.85 -24.38
CA PRO A 281 -19.74 0.05 -24.94
C PRO A 281 -20.02 1.27 -24.06
N ASN A 282 -20.00 1.13 -22.72
CA ASN A 282 -20.18 2.27 -21.80
C ASN A 282 -18.96 3.23 -21.86
N VAL A 283 -17.75 2.70 -22.03
CA VAL A 283 -16.56 3.55 -22.27
C VAL A 283 -16.75 4.37 -23.55
N ARG A 284 -17.16 3.74 -24.66
CA ARG A 284 -17.44 4.43 -25.93
C ARG A 284 -18.56 5.48 -25.81
N LYS A 285 -19.65 5.14 -25.09
CA LYS A 285 -20.73 6.08 -24.79
C LYS A 285 -20.21 7.31 -24.06
N ALA A 286 -19.34 7.11 -23.06
CA ALA A 286 -18.71 8.21 -22.33
C ALA A 286 -17.80 9.07 -23.23
N VAL A 287 -17.00 8.43 -24.11
CA VAL A 287 -16.20 9.20 -25.10
C VAL A 287 -17.09 10.09 -25.95
N LYS A 288 -18.20 9.54 -26.45
CA LYS A 288 -19.16 10.30 -27.27
C LYS A 288 -19.72 11.48 -26.48
N ALA A 289 -20.10 11.30 -25.24
CA ALA A 289 -20.66 12.34 -24.40
C ALA A 289 -19.71 13.52 -24.15
N VAL A 290 -18.39 13.27 -24.04
CA VAL A 290 -17.39 14.30 -23.69
C VAL A 290 -16.63 14.84 -24.91
N ALA A 291 -16.53 14.07 -25.98
CA ALA A 291 -15.67 14.40 -27.12
C ALA A 291 -16.43 14.64 -28.44
N TYR A 292 -17.72 14.35 -28.52
CA TYR A 292 -18.52 14.55 -29.73
C TYR A 292 -19.45 15.74 -29.59
N ASN A 293 -19.39 16.65 -30.57
CA ASN A 293 -20.30 17.77 -30.65
C ASN A 293 -21.47 17.42 -31.60
N GLU A 294 -22.67 17.30 -31.04
CA GLU A 294 -23.88 16.94 -31.80
C GLU A 294 -24.34 17.98 -32.80
N GLU A 295 -24.03 19.27 -32.58
CA GLU A 295 -24.40 20.36 -33.49
C GLU A 295 -23.51 20.38 -34.72
N THR A 296 -22.19 20.32 -34.53
CA THR A 296 -21.22 20.37 -35.61
C THR A 296 -20.90 19.00 -36.22
N LYS A 297 -21.36 17.90 -35.60
CA LYS A 297 -21.06 16.54 -36.00
C LYS A 297 -19.54 16.25 -36.06
N THR A 298 -18.80 16.83 -35.11
CA THR A 298 -17.33 16.72 -35.07
C THR A 298 -16.84 16.15 -33.75
N TRP A 299 -15.70 15.44 -33.80
CA TRP A 299 -15.01 14.90 -32.64
C TRP A 299 -13.87 15.80 -32.16
N SER A 300 -13.78 15.98 -30.84
CA SER A 300 -12.61 16.52 -30.15
C SER A 300 -11.56 15.43 -29.98
N ARG A 301 -10.72 15.22 -30.98
CA ARG A 301 -9.71 14.15 -31.02
C ARG A 301 -8.55 14.35 -30.04
N SER A 302 -8.43 15.52 -29.44
CA SER A 302 -7.45 15.81 -28.39
C SER A 302 -7.98 15.55 -26.97
N HIS A 303 -9.26 15.19 -26.83
CA HIS A 303 -9.81 14.87 -25.51
C HIS A 303 -9.12 13.61 -24.95
N PRO A 304 -8.62 13.63 -23.68
CA PRO A 304 -7.85 12.51 -23.12
C PRO A 304 -8.55 11.15 -23.23
N LEU A 305 -9.84 11.07 -22.90
CA LEU A 305 -10.61 9.83 -23.03
C LEU A 305 -10.74 9.37 -24.48
N TYR A 306 -10.90 10.31 -25.44
CA TYR A 306 -10.91 9.96 -26.85
C TYR A 306 -9.59 9.33 -27.29
N VAL A 307 -8.47 9.96 -26.93
CA VAL A 307 -7.13 9.46 -27.26
C VAL A 307 -6.89 8.08 -26.64
N ALA A 308 -7.30 7.88 -25.39
CA ALA A 308 -7.15 6.61 -24.70
C ALA A 308 -7.92 5.47 -25.39
N VAL A 309 -9.10 5.74 -25.92
CA VAL A 309 -9.96 4.72 -26.54
C VAL A 309 -9.64 4.50 -28.02
N TYR A 310 -9.53 5.57 -28.80
CA TYR A 310 -9.41 5.50 -30.26
C TYR A 310 -7.99 5.78 -30.78
N GLY A 311 -7.06 6.17 -29.93
CA GLY A 311 -5.75 6.63 -30.33
C GLY A 311 -5.79 7.98 -31.06
N THR A 312 -4.64 8.40 -31.58
CA THR A 312 -4.53 9.68 -32.31
C THR A 312 -4.98 9.60 -33.76
N GLY A 313 -4.96 8.39 -34.34
CA GLY A 313 -5.36 8.11 -35.73
C GLY A 313 -6.80 7.60 -35.89
N GLY A 314 -7.53 7.40 -34.78
CA GLY A 314 -8.87 6.82 -34.81
C GLY A 314 -9.92 7.72 -35.46
N THR A 315 -10.97 7.13 -36.02
CA THR A 315 -12.11 7.87 -36.61
C THR A 315 -13.02 8.42 -35.51
N GLY A 316 -13.10 7.75 -34.38
CA GLY A 316 -13.93 8.11 -33.25
C GLY A 316 -15.43 7.93 -33.50
N GLU A 317 -15.84 7.20 -34.50
CA GLU A 317 -17.25 6.91 -34.76
C GLU A 317 -17.71 5.72 -33.91
N GLU A 318 -18.84 5.87 -33.28
CA GLU A 318 -19.44 4.80 -32.48
C GLU A 318 -19.80 3.63 -33.38
N GLY A 319 -19.33 2.43 -33.00
CA GLY A 319 -19.58 1.22 -33.80
C GLY A 319 -18.63 1.08 -34.98
N ASP A 320 -17.64 1.96 -35.16
CA ASP A 320 -16.64 1.78 -36.20
C ASP A 320 -15.84 0.49 -35.94
N ALA A 321 -15.99 -0.46 -36.85
CA ALA A 321 -15.33 -1.77 -36.76
C ALA A 321 -13.85 -1.69 -37.16
N SER A 322 -13.42 -0.63 -37.78
CA SER A 322 -12.08 -0.44 -38.31
C SER A 322 -11.58 0.98 -38.07
N PRO A 323 -11.28 1.37 -36.82
CA PRO A 323 -10.65 2.63 -36.55
C PRO A 323 -9.32 2.74 -37.29
N GLN A 324 -8.93 3.95 -37.70
CA GLN A 324 -7.68 4.17 -38.43
C GLN A 324 -6.44 3.82 -37.61
N ASP A 325 -6.53 3.87 -36.29
CA ASP A 325 -5.47 3.43 -35.39
C ASP A 325 -5.72 1.97 -35.00
N GLU A 326 -5.05 1.05 -35.68
CA GLU A 326 -5.15 -0.39 -35.41
C GLU A 326 -4.56 -0.81 -34.08
N SER A 327 -3.71 0.03 -33.48
CA SER A 327 -3.11 -0.22 -32.17
C SER A 327 -3.99 0.26 -31.02
N SER A 328 -5.04 1.04 -31.31
CA SER A 328 -5.92 1.59 -30.30
C SER A 328 -6.65 0.52 -29.49
N ALA A 329 -6.98 0.85 -28.24
CA ALA A 329 -7.74 -0.03 -27.37
C ALA A 329 -9.09 -0.45 -28.00
N ASN A 330 -9.79 0.49 -28.68
CA ASN A 330 -11.04 0.16 -29.35
C ASN A 330 -10.85 -0.81 -30.53
N SER A 331 -9.78 -0.67 -31.31
CA SER A 331 -9.50 -1.59 -32.42
C SER A 331 -9.23 -3.01 -31.90
N LYS A 332 -8.44 -3.13 -30.83
CA LYS A 332 -8.15 -4.41 -30.20
C LYS A 332 -9.40 -5.03 -29.58
N TRP A 333 -10.24 -4.21 -28.92
CA TRP A 333 -11.52 -4.69 -28.37
C TRP A 333 -12.45 -5.19 -29.47
N ASN A 334 -12.61 -4.46 -30.59
CA ASN A 334 -13.42 -4.88 -31.72
C ASN A 334 -12.91 -6.18 -32.34
N THR A 335 -11.60 -6.41 -32.33
CA THR A 335 -11.02 -7.66 -32.81
C THR A 335 -11.38 -8.83 -31.88
N TRP A 336 -11.28 -8.63 -30.57
CA TRP A 336 -11.67 -9.63 -29.58
C TRP A 336 -13.17 -9.91 -29.61
N ASP A 337 -14.02 -8.87 -29.71
CA ASP A 337 -15.47 -9.00 -29.79
C ASP A 337 -15.93 -9.79 -31.04
N ARG A 338 -15.32 -9.51 -32.20
CA ARG A 338 -15.60 -10.25 -33.48
C ARG A 338 -15.17 -11.71 -33.42
N ASN A 339 -14.27 -12.07 -32.52
CA ASN A 339 -13.86 -13.45 -32.26
C ASN A 339 -14.63 -14.06 -31.08
N ASP A 340 -15.91 -13.72 -30.93
CA ASP A 340 -16.81 -14.22 -29.87
C ASP A 340 -16.28 -14.07 -28.45
N LYS A 341 -15.43 -13.07 -28.22
CA LYS A 341 -14.76 -12.83 -26.92
C LYS A 341 -14.07 -14.09 -26.39
N THR A 342 -13.45 -14.83 -27.29
CA THR A 342 -12.71 -16.05 -26.92
C THR A 342 -11.59 -15.74 -25.92
N LEU A 343 -11.39 -16.66 -24.98
CA LEU A 343 -10.26 -16.63 -24.05
C LEU A 343 -9.03 -17.36 -24.63
N GLU A 344 -9.18 -18.01 -25.77
CA GLU A 344 -8.07 -18.65 -26.48
C GLU A 344 -7.36 -17.64 -27.37
N GLY A 345 -6.04 -17.78 -27.50
CA GLY A 345 -5.21 -16.88 -28.29
C GLY A 345 -4.87 -15.55 -27.58
N SER A 346 -4.38 -14.55 -28.33
CA SER A 346 -3.87 -13.31 -27.80
C SER A 346 -4.87 -12.14 -27.80
N TYR A 347 -6.06 -12.30 -28.39
CA TYR A 347 -6.98 -11.17 -28.61
C TYR A 347 -7.35 -10.41 -27.34
N LEU A 348 -7.64 -11.13 -26.24
CA LEU A 348 -7.96 -10.51 -24.96
C LEU A 348 -6.73 -9.85 -24.33
N SER A 349 -5.57 -10.51 -24.38
CA SER A 349 -4.32 -9.95 -23.86
C SER A 349 -3.88 -8.72 -24.66
N ASP A 350 -4.01 -8.75 -26.00
CA ASP A 350 -3.70 -7.63 -26.87
C ASP A 350 -4.61 -6.41 -26.57
N PHE A 351 -5.89 -6.66 -26.30
CA PHE A 351 -6.83 -5.61 -25.89
C PHE A 351 -6.45 -5.03 -24.51
N ARG A 352 -6.20 -5.91 -23.54
CA ARG A 352 -5.82 -5.46 -22.19
C ARG A 352 -4.55 -4.64 -22.20
N GLN A 353 -3.54 -5.09 -22.94
CA GLN A 353 -2.30 -4.35 -23.10
C GLN A 353 -2.54 -2.97 -23.71
N ALA A 354 -3.29 -2.89 -24.81
CA ALA A 354 -3.59 -1.61 -25.47
C ALA A 354 -4.38 -0.67 -24.56
N ALA A 355 -5.32 -1.18 -23.77
CA ALA A 355 -6.07 -0.36 -22.81
C ALA A 355 -5.16 0.14 -21.66
N THR A 356 -4.30 -0.72 -21.13
CA THR A 356 -3.33 -0.36 -20.09
C THR A 356 -2.33 0.67 -20.58
N ASP A 357 -1.76 0.49 -21.77
CA ASP A 357 -0.85 1.45 -22.42
C ASP A 357 -1.51 2.81 -22.64
N ALA A 358 -2.82 2.82 -22.82
CA ALA A 358 -3.62 4.04 -22.96
C ALA A 358 -4.04 4.68 -21.62
N GLY A 359 -3.58 4.15 -20.49
CA GLY A 359 -3.91 4.66 -19.16
C GLY A 359 -5.28 4.21 -18.62
N ILE A 360 -5.88 3.18 -19.20
CA ILE A 360 -7.14 2.59 -18.73
C ILE A 360 -6.82 1.44 -17.78
N THR A 361 -7.15 1.58 -16.52
CA THR A 361 -7.02 0.50 -15.53
C THR A 361 -8.13 -0.51 -15.69
N ILE A 362 -7.78 -1.79 -15.63
CA ILE A 362 -8.69 -2.91 -15.82
C ILE A 362 -8.81 -3.70 -14.53
N TYR A 363 -10.02 -3.76 -13.97
CA TYR A 363 -10.35 -4.59 -12.83
C TYR A 363 -11.10 -5.82 -13.27
N GLN A 364 -10.54 -6.99 -12.98
CA GLN A 364 -11.15 -8.28 -13.26
C GLN A 364 -11.69 -8.89 -11.97
N SER A 365 -12.90 -9.43 -12.02
CA SER A 365 -13.44 -10.17 -10.89
C SER A 365 -12.64 -11.44 -10.63
N SER A 366 -12.53 -11.79 -9.37
CA SER A 366 -11.80 -12.98 -8.93
C SER A 366 -12.34 -13.51 -7.62
N GLU A 367 -12.07 -14.77 -7.36
CA GLU A 367 -12.39 -15.39 -6.09
C GLU A 367 -11.26 -15.16 -5.08
N ASP A 368 -11.65 -14.75 -3.86
CA ASP A 368 -10.79 -14.73 -2.70
C ASP A 368 -11.31 -15.73 -1.66
N LYS A 369 -10.40 -16.49 -1.06
CA LYS A 369 -10.73 -17.56 -0.12
C LYS A 369 -11.63 -17.11 1.03
N ASP A 370 -11.41 -15.88 1.52
CA ASP A 370 -12.12 -15.34 2.68
C ASP A 370 -13.17 -14.30 2.30
N GLY A 371 -12.98 -13.64 1.15
CA GLY A 371 -13.85 -12.55 0.66
C GLY A 371 -14.84 -12.97 -0.45
N GLY A 372 -14.76 -14.22 -0.96
CA GLY A 372 -15.58 -14.72 -2.06
C GLY A 372 -15.29 -14.02 -3.40
N TRP A 373 -16.21 -14.14 -4.34
CA TRP A 373 -16.12 -13.47 -5.63
C TRP A 373 -16.29 -11.95 -5.49
N GLY A 374 -15.53 -11.19 -6.29
CA GLY A 374 -15.62 -9.75 -6.34
C GLY A 374 -14.46 -9.09 -7.07
N TYR A 375 -14.50 -7.77 -7.09
CA TYR A 375 -13.45 -6.92 -7.64
C TYR A 375 -12.55 -6.49 -6.52
N TYR A 376 -11.27 -6.89 -6.60
CA TYR A 376 -10.28 -6.63 -5.58
C TYR A 376 -9.26 -5.61 -6.08
N CYS A 377 -8.81 -4.74 -5.17
CA CYS A 377 -7.75 -3.79 -5.39
C CYS A 377 -6.75 -3.80 -4.23
N TYR A 378 -5.54 -3.32 -4.49
CA TYR A 378 -4.42 -3.34 -3.56
C TYR A 378 -3.90 -1.94 -3.35
N TYR A 379 -3.45 -1.68 -2.11
CA TYR A 379 -2.87 -0.42 -1.69
C TYR A 379 -1.54 -0.70 -1.04
N TYR A 380 -0.52 0.05 -1.42
CA TYR A 380 0.83 -0.06 -0.88
C TYR A 380 1.10 1.12 0.02
N TYR A 381 1.54 0.85 1.24
CA TYR A 381 1.93 1.86 2.21
C TYR A 381 3.33 1.55 2.71
N TRP A 382 4.26 2.50 2.56
CA TRP A 382 5.62 2.41 3.04
C TRP A 382 5.70 3.02 4.43
N ASN A 383 6.29 2.28 5.39
CA ASN A 383 6.29 2.75 6.77
C ASN A 383 7.13 4.00 6.92
N ARG A 384 6.57 5.04 7.54
CA ARG A 384 7.27 6.28 7.84
C ARG A 384 7.74 6.28 9.29
N HIS A 385 9.02 6.61 9.51
CA HIS A 385 9.59 6.80 10.83
C HIS A 385 9.71 8.28 11.19
N ASN A 386 10.17 9.09 10.25
CA ASN A 386 10.40 10.50 10.42
C ASN A 386 9.91 11.28 9.21
N ASP A 387 8.61 11.53 9.17
CA ASP A 387 7.98 12.32 8.12
C ASP A 387 8.47 13.79 8.23
N ASN A 388 9.04 14.32 7.16
CA ASN A 388 9.50 15.69 7.08
C ASN A 388 8.33 16.68 6.86
N GLY A 389 7.14 16.18 6.51
CA GLY A 389 5.94 16.95 6.21
C GLY A 389 6.01 17.72 4.88
N VAL A 390 6.97 17.41 4.00
CA VAL A 390 7.11 18.02 2.68
C VAL A 390 6.82 16.97 1.62
N GLU A 391 5.68 17.10 0.97
CA GLU A 391 5.24 16.17 -0.08
C GLU A 391 6.22 16.21 -1.27
N GLY A 392 6.63 15.04 -1.74
CA GLY A 392 7.54 14.88 -2.88
C GLY A 392 9.03 15.03 -2.55
N GLU A 393 9.41 15.30 -1.30
CA GLU A 393 10.80 15.41 -0.86
C GLU A 393 11.10 14.42 0.25
N MET A 394 11.94 13.43 -0.01
CA MET A 394 12.36 12.44 1.01
C MET A 394 13.45 13.00 1.91
N ALA A 395 13.28 12.78 3.23
CA ALA A 395 14.29 13.05 4.24
C ALA A 395 15.09 11.77 4.61
N PRO A 396 16.28 11.91 5.21
CA PRO A 396 17.04 10.76 5.68
C PRO A 396 16.25 9.91 6.69
N MET A 397 16.20 8.60 6.49
CA MET A 397 15.48 7.63 7.32
C MET A 397 13.97 7.89 7.44
N GLU A 398 13.38 8.62 6.51
CA GLU A 398 11.94 8.86 6.53
C GLU A 398 11.18 7.56 6.37
N PHE A 399 11.57 6.74 5.42
CA PHE A 399 10.99 5.42 5.16
C PHE A 399 11.81 4.33 5.85
N ALA A 400 11.63 4.21 7.16
CA ALA A 400 12.37 3.27 7.97
C ALA A 400 11.49 2.57 9.01
N VAL A 401 11.96 1.43 9.48
CA VAL A 401 11.51 0.80 10.72
C VAL A 401 12.67 0.78 11.68
N VAL A 402 12.55 1.48 12.80
CA VAL A 402 13.59 1.59 13.81
C VAL A 402 13.17 0.82 15.06
N ARG A 403 14.07 -0.03 15.57
CA ARG A 403 13.83 -0.79 16.80
C ARG A 403 13.37 0.08 17.96
N ASN A 404 12.74 -0.51 18.93
CA ASN A 404 12.26 0.13 20.16
C ASN A 404 11.23 1.26 19.94
N ASN A 405 10.54 1.25 18.79
CA ASN A 405 9.44 2.15 18.49
C ASN A 405 8.13 1.38 18.33
N VAL A 406 7.03 2.05 18.60
CA VAL A 406 5.67 1.58 18.32
C VAL A 406 5.10 2.49 17.23
N TYR A 407 4.78 1.91 16.10
CA TYR A 407 4.09 2.57 15.00
C TYR A 407 2.60 2.29 15.12
N LYS A 408 1.83 3.32 15.37
CA LYS A 408 0.37 3.26 15.45
C LYS A 408 -0.22 3.68 14.12
N LEU A 409 -0.85 2.74 13.45
CA LEU A 409 -1.30 2.87 12.07
C LEU A 409 -2.83 2.87 11.98
N ALA A 410 -3.38 3.75 11.18
CA ALA A 410 -4.80 3.73 10.83
C ALA A 410 -4.98 4.25 9.40
N VAL A 411 -5.67 3.51 8.55
CA VAL A 411 -6.13 4.05 7.26
C VAL A 411 -7.24 5.05 7.55
N THR A 412 -7.05 6.30 7.22
CA THR A 412 -8.00 7.38 7.53
C THR A 412 -8.83 7.82 6.33
N ASN A 413 -8.31 7.61 5.13
CA ASN A 413 -8.99 7.93 3.89
C ASN A 413 -8.48 7.05 2.74
N ILE A 414 -9.34 6.79 1.77
CA ILE A 414 -8.98 6.22 0.47
C ILE A 414 -9.50 7.18 -0.59
N SER A 415 -8.58 7.76 -1.37
CA SER A 415 -8.89 8.82 -2.34
C SER A 415 -9.22 8.29 -3.73
N ARG A 416 -8.72 7.08 -4.07
CA ARG A 416 -8.92 6.44 -5.39
C ARG A 416 -9.02 4.93 -5.22
N LEU A 417 -9.52 4.25 -6.25
CA LEU A 417 -9.39 2.79 -6.33
C LEU A 417 -7.91 2.42 -6.43
N GLY A 418 -7.54 1.40 -5.66
CA GLY A 418 -6.18 0.89 -5.61
C GLY A 418 -5.79 0.11 -6.88
N HIS A 419 -4.58 -0.41 -6.88
CA HIS A 419 -4.01 -1.20 -7.97
C HIS A 419 -4.80 -2.48 -8.22
N PRO A 420 -5.01 -2.88 -9.48
CA PRO A 420 -5.75 -4.10 -9.78
C PRO A 420 -4.99 -5.35 -9.32
N ARG A 421 -5.69 -6.48 -9.27
CA ARG A 421 -5.10 -7.76 -8.88
C ARG A 421 -4.00 -8.23 -9.83
N ILE A 422 -4.14 -7.93 -11.11
CA ILE A 422 -3.17 -8.30 -12.13
C ILE A 422 -2.40 -7.05 -12.51
N SER A 423 -1.11 -7.03 -12.22
CA SER A 423 -0.24 -5.88 -12.44
C SER A 423 -0.11 -5.49 -13.92
N ASP A 424 -0.20 -6.45 -14.83
CA ASP A 424 -0.20 -6.19 -16.29
C ASP A 424 -1.39 -5.37 -16.77
N ASN A 425 -2.44 -5.23 -15.95
CA ASN A 425 -3.63 -4.43 -16.24
C ASN A 425 -3.61 -3.07 -15.50
N ASP A 426 -2.47 -2.69 -14.98
CA ASP A 426 -2.27 -1.49 -14.17
C ASP A 426 -1.28 -0.54 -14.84
N PRO A 427 -1.73 0.58 -15.41
CA PRO A 427 -0.84 1.56 -16.03
C PRO A 427 0.07 2.27 -15.02
N ASP A 428 -0.23 2.17 -13.73
CA ASP A 428 0.48 2.86 -12.63
C ASP A 428 1.11 1.89 -11.62
N ASN A 429 1.51 0.71 -12.09
CA ASN A 429 2.09 -0.33 -11.23
C ASN A 429 3.41 0.14 -10.59
N PRO A 430 3.57 0.04 -9.26
CA PRO A 430 4.82 0.41 -8.61
C PRO A 430 5.95 -0.55 -9.00
N GLY A 431 7.12 0.00 -9.30
CA GLY A 431 8.35 -0.75 -9.57
C GLY A 431 9.27 -0.84 -8.35
N PRO A 432 10.26 -1.75 -8.36
CA PRO A 432 11.20 -1.91 -7.25
C PRO A 432 12.08 -0.68 -7.01
N ASP A 433 12.40 0.08 -8.07
CA ASP A 433 13.20 1.31 -8.01
C ASP A 433 12.34 2.58 -7.90
N THR A 434 11.02 2.42 -7.77
CA THR A 434 10.12 3.56 -7.57
C THR A 434 10.40 4.19 -6.20
N PRO A 435 10.61 5.52 -6.12
CA PRO A 435 10.76 6.21 -4.84
C PRO A 435 9.56 5.98 -3.91
N ASP A 436 9.83 5.86 -2.61
CA ASP A 436 8.77 5.65 -1.61
C ASP A 436 7.85 6.88 -1.46
N GLU A 437 8.38 8.07 -1.68
CA GLU A 437 7.59 9.30 -1.78
C GLU A 437 7.05 9.44 -3.20
N ARG A 438 5.74 9.29 -3.35
CA ARG A 438 5.01 9.51 -4.59
C ARG A 438 4.01 10.63 -4.42
N GLY A 439 3.87 11.47 -5.45
CA GLY A 439 2.84 12.52 -5.48
C GLY A 439 1.40 11.98 -5.59
N ASP A 440 1.23 10.73 -6.01
CA ASP A 440 -0.08 10.10 -6.14
C ASP A 440 -0.44 9.28 -4.90
N ILE A 441 -1.29 9.85 -4.05
CA ILE A 441 -1.76 9.21 -2.81
C ILE A 441 -3.07 8.47 -3.08
N TYR A 442 -3.02 7.13 -3.05
CA TYR A 442 -4.21 6.27 -3.15
C TYR A 442 -4.93 6.11 -1.81
N LEU A 443 -4.17 6.03 -0.73
CA LEU A 443 -4.73 5.96 0.62
C LEU A 443 -3.91 6.81 1.60
N THR A 444 -4.58 7.36 2.59
CA THR A 444 -3.94 8.10 3.68
C THR A 444 -3.86 7.22 4.91
N VAL A 445 -2.67 7.04 5.43
CA VAL A 445 -2.43 6.32 6.70
C VAL A 445 -1.92 7.33 7.72
N SER A 446 -2.63 7.46 8.84
CA SER A 446 -2.09 8.18 9.97
C SER A 446 -1.08 7.30 10.70
N VAL A 447 0.07 7.87 11.04
CA VAL A 447 1.14 7.18 11.76
C VAL A 447 1.53 8.00 12.98
N ASP A 448 1.41 7.40 14.16
CA ASP A 448 2.01 7.94 15.37
C ASP A 448 3.20 7.06 15.75
N VAL A 449 4.38 7.62 15.73
CA VAL A 449 5.60 6.94 16.17
C VAL A 449 5.85 7.25 17.64
N LEU A 450 5.69 6.25 18.48
CA LEU A 450 5.91 6.42 19.92
C LEU A 450 7.19 5.69 20.34
N PRO A 451 8.09 6.35 21.08
CA PRO A 451 9.17 5.64 21.73
C PRO A 451 8.56 4.61 22.69
N TRP A 452 8.98 3.36 22.59
CA TRP A 452 8.51 2.32 23.49
C TRP A 452 9.03 2.64 24.88
N VAL A 453 8.12 2.86 25.83
CA VAL A 453 8.45 3.34 27.19
C VAL A 453 9.56 2.49 27.80
N VAL A 454 10.69 3.10 28.10
CA VAL A 454 11.75 2.49 28.91
C VAL A 454 11.17 2.31 30.32
N ARG A 455 10.86 1.08 30.69
CA ARG A 455 10.54 0.78 32.10
C ARG A 455 11.84 0.77 32.87
N VAL A 456 11.97 1.72 33.76
CA VAL A 456 13.03 1.71 34.76
C VAL A 456 12.60 0.73 35.83
N ASN A 457 13.24 -0.43 35.89
CA ASN A 457 13.09 -1.35 36.98
C ASN A 457 14.26 -1.12 37.94
N ASN A 458 13.97 -0.61 39.12
CA ASN A 458 14.92 -0.67 40.23
C ASN A 458 14.99 -2.13 40.68
N ILE A 459 16.09 -2.78 40.39
CA ILE A 459 16.36 -4.12 40.87
C ILE A 459 17.22 -3.93 42.10
N ASP A 460 16.62 -4.05 43.26
CA ASP A 460 17.33 -4.21 44.54
C ASP A 460 17.73 -5.67 44.66
N PHE A 461 19.03 -5.92 44.80
CA PHE A 461 19.60 -7.25 45.07
C PHE A 461 19.87 -7.42 46.55
#